data_c2865a9d3fb2d93c5eef766a5e9f2edd
#
_entry.id   c2865a9d3fb2d93c5eef766a5e9f2edd
#
_cell.length_a   1.000
_cell.length_b   1.000
_cell.length_c   1.000
_cell.angle_alpha   90.00
_cell.angle_beta   90.00
_cell.angle_gamma   90.00
#
_symmetry.space_group_name_H-M   'P 1'
#
loop_
_entity.id
_entity.type
_entity.pdbx_description
1 polymer ?
#
loop_
_entity_poly.entity_id
_entity_poly.type
_entity_poly.pdbx_seq_one_letter_code
_entity_poly.pdbx_strand_id
1 'polypeptide(L)'
;MKYILSLLLFFLLLGPVVAQSEQDQVIFKAMQDELQRNKENLALPGMDKPFYLSYSLGRYRQFEVSGVLGAITSSMELPWMGIGSSQLLLGNYDNTSDSRYIGQFLKIGMPAEADYDMIRQNYWLVTDAAYKWALQESAAKEAALKANPQTPEEAALPDLVKAEPITKIVESKPYDINMKEWENAIRELSAIFKGYKDIYNSSVGISGLDMEVYKQTSEGVTMKQPVSYVNFYAQGFVNTADGVKIGDVYSVLVARPQDMPSLEDLKKKVTAFAENLMKLRNAPVVEEFYSGPVLFEDGASSSIFVNNLLNQGGLFAYRKPIGQAGGRTLEGRIGRKIIDNRLTVKNYTSLDKYDGTPLLGAYEIDAEGVIPEKEMTLVDKGILRQMLNGRVPSLKTQHSTGSSRFVMTGSDIVYTTAPGTIHI
;
A
#
# COMPACT_ATOMS: atom_id res chain seq x y z
N MET A 1 -9.37 55.50 -10.13
CA MET A 1 -8.42 54.80 -9.23
C MET A 1 -9.02 53.66 -8.37
N LYS A 2 -10.36 53.49 -8.27
CA LYS A 2 -10.95 52.40 -7.43
C LYS A 2 -11.13 51.05 -8.17
N TYR A 3 -10.99 51.00 -9.48
CA TYR A 3 -11.21 49.79 -10.27
C TYR A 3 -9.91 49.05 -10.66
N ILE A 4 -8.75 49.65 -10.47
CA ILE A 4 -7.44 49.02 -10.73
C ILE A 4 -6.99 48.14 -9.55
N LEU A 5 -7.44 48.43 -8.33
CA LEU A 5 -7.13 47.64 -7.12
C LEU A 5 -7.90 46.32 -7.04
N SER A 6 -9.08 46.22 -7.73
CA SER A 6 -9.87 44.97 -7.76
C SER A 6 -9.33 43.94 -8.73
N LEU A 7 -8.58 44.34 -9.74
CA LEU A 7 -7.99 43.39 -10.73
C LEU A 7 -6.69 42.75 -10.21
N LEU A 8 -5.99 43.38 -9.30
CA LEU A 8 -4.76 42.87 -8.70
C LEU A 8 -5.01 41.84 -7.58
N LEU A 9 -6.21 41.83 -6.98
CA LEU A 9 -6.56 40.87 -5.93
C LEU A 9 -7.03 39.51 -6.51
N PHE A 10 -7.38 39.44 -7.78
CA PHE A 10 -7.83 38.19 -8.41
C PHE A 10 -6.68 37.34 -8.93
N PHE A 11 -5.47 37.89 -9.05
CA PHE A 11 -4.27 37.15 -9.51
C PHE A 11 -3.47 36.46 -8.38
N LEU A 12 -3.85 36.64 -7.12
CA LEU A 12 -3.11 36.10 -5.95
C LEU A 12 -3.65 34.77 -5.44
N LEU A 13 -4.65 34.16 -6.10
CA LEU A 13 -5.21 32.85 -5.75
C LEU A 13 -4.88 31.70 -6.72
N LEU A 14 -4.06 31.96 -7.73
CA LEU A 14 -3.48 30.88 -8.51
C LEU A 14 -2.26 30.35 -7.76
N GLY A 15 -2.50 29.35 -6.92
CA GLY A 15 -1.41 28.51 -6.41
C GLY A 15 -0.60 27.97 -7.60
N PRO A 16 0.66 27.53 -7.40
CA PRO A 16 1.49 27.01 -8.48
C PRO A 16 0.75 25.87 -9.18
N VAL A 17 0.29 26.10 -10.39
CA VAL A 17 -0.15 25.04 -11.29
C VAL A 17 1.10 24.26 -11.64
N VAL A 18 1.32 23.12 -11.02
CA VAL A 18 2.37 22.19 -11.40
C VAL A 18 2.09 21.82 -12.86
N ALA A 19 2.98 22.18 -13.76
CA ALA A 19 2.83 21.85 -15.18
C ALA A 19 2.97 20.33 -15.32
N GLN A 20 1.85 19.67 -15.65
CA GLN A 20 1.86 18.25 -15.99
C GLN A 20 2.80 17.99 -17.16
N SER A 21 3.56 16.90 -17.09
CA SER A 21 4.38 16.47 -18.22
C SER A 21 3.49 16.14 -19.44
N GLU A 22 4.03 16.24 -20.64
CA GLU A 22 3.31 15.84 -21.86
C GLU A 22 2.77 14.40 -21.75
N GLN A 23 3.56 13.52 -21.17
CA GLN A 23 3.18 12.14 -20.89
C GLN A 23 1.98 12.03 -19.93
N ASP A 24 1.97 12.79 -18.84
CA ASP A 24 0.86 12.82 -17.89
C ASP A 24 -0.43 13.27 -18.56
N GLN A 25 -0.34 14.30 -19.42
CA GLN A 25 -1.49 14.82 -20.16
C GLN A 25 -2.09 13.78 -21.11
N VAL A 26 -1.26 13.03 -21.83
CA VAL A 26 -1.71 11.96 -22.74
C VAL A 26 -2.42 10.85 -21.93
N ILE A 27 -1.81 10.40 -20.83
CA ILE A 27 -2.37 9.35 -19.99
C ILE A 27 -3.71 9.78 -19.41
N PHE A 28 -3.78 10.93 -18.75
CA PHE A 28 -5.02 11.42 -18.16
C PHE A 28 -6.12 11.66 -19.20
N LYS A 29 -5.74 12.19 -20.37
CA LYS A 29 -6.71 12.40 -21.44
C LYS A 29 -7.29 11.07 -21.95
N ALA A 30 -6.45 10.07 -22.18
CA ALA A 30 -6.90 8.75 -22.64
C ALA A 30 -7.82 8.07 -21.61
N MET A 31 -7.45 8.13 -20.33
CA MET A 31 -8.27 7.60 -19.22
C MET A 31 -9.61 8.35 -19.13
N GLN A 32 -9.59 9.68 -19.19
CA GLN A 32 -10.81 10.52 -19.08
C GLN A 32 -11.79 10.25 -20.23
N ASP A 33 -11.29 10.25 -21.48
CA ASP A 33 -12.13 10.06 -22.65
C ASP A 33 -12.78 8.67 -22.65
N GLU A 34 -12.04 7.63 -22.20
CA GLU A 34 -12.58 6.28 -22.13
C GLU A 34 -13.53 6.09 -20.93
N LEU A 35 -13.25 6.72 -19.80
CA LEU A 35 -14.12 6.73 -18.63
C LEU A 35 -15.48 7.39 -18.98
N GLN A 36 -15.45 8.55 -19.63
CA GLN A 36 -16.65 9.24 -20.06
C GLN A 36 -17.46 8.40 -21.06
N ARG A 37 -16.80 7.80 -22.07
CA ARG A 37 -17.47 6.95 -23.05
C ARG A 37 -18.17 5.75 -22.38
N ASN A 38 -17.49 5.07 -21.45
CA ASN A 38 -18.07 3.91 -20.76
C ASN A 38 -19.21 4.33 -19.80
N LYS A 39 -19.07 5.45 -19.09
CA LYS A 39 -20.14 5.97 -18.23
C LYS A 39 -21.42 6.29 -19.01
N GLU A 40 -21.28 6.82 -20.23
CA GLU A 40 -22.43 7.24 -21.05
C GLU A 40 -23.06 6.09 -21.82
N ASN A 41 -22.26 5.16 -22.33
CA ASN A 41 -22.70 4.21 -23.36
C ASN A 41 -22.66 2.75 -22.94
N LEU A 42 -21.93 2.37 -21.86
CA LEU A 42 -21.80 0.99 -21.48
C LEU A 42 -23.07 0.48 -20.79
N ALA A 43 -23.85 -0.33 -21.50
CA ALA A 43 -24.96 -1.08 -20.94
C ALA A 43 -25.33 -2.22 -21.91
N LEU A 44 -25.72 -3.37 -21.38
CA LEU A 44 -26.41 -4.41 -22.15
C LEU A 44 -27.92 -4.07 -22.22
N PRO A 45 -28.64 -4.53 -23.26
CA PRO A 45 -30.07 -4.30 -23.38
C PRO A 45 -30.84 -4.75 -22.13
N GLY A 46 -31.58 -3.82 -21.52
CA GLY A 46 -32.36 -4.07 -20.31
C GLY A 46 -31.57 -4.11 -18.99
N MET A 47 -30.28 -3.79 -19.02
CA MET A 47 -29.42 -3.74 -17.82
C MET A 47 -29.04 -2.30 -17.48
N ASP A 48 -28.74 -2.06 -16.19
CA ASP A 48 -28.34 -0.77 -15.68
C ASP A 48 -26.94 -0.36 -16.16
N LYS A 49 -26.73 0.95 -16.30
CA LYS A 49 -25.42 1.55 -16.55
C LYS A 49 -24.58 1.53 -15.26
N PRO A 50 -23.24 1.53 -15.38
CA PRO A 50 -22.38 1.75 -14.23
C PRO A 50 -22.67 3.09 -13.56
N PHE A 51 -22.83 3.10 -12.23
CA PHE A 51 -22.89 4.36 -11.49
C PHE A 51 -21.51 4.86 -11.08
N TYR A 52 -20.57 3.92 -10.86
CA TYR A 52 -19.20 4.22 -10.48
C TYR A 52 -18.21 3.48 -11.39
N LEU A 53 -17.24 4.24 -11.85
CA LEU A 53 -16.09 3.77 -12.63
C LEU A 53 -14.82 4.38 -12.06
N SER A 54 -13.78 3.56 -11.94
CA SER A 54 -12.45 4.00 -11.53
C SER A 54 -11.39 3.30 -12.36
N TYR A 55 -10.49 4.07 -12.95
CA TYR A 55 -9.31 3.59 -13.64
C TYR A 55 -8.06 3.90 -12.85
N SER A 56 -7.16 2.92 -12.74
CA SER A 56 -5.80 3.12 -12.24
C SER A 56 -4.82 2.61 -13.29
N LEU A 57 -3.76 3.38 -13.56
CA LEU A 57 -2.66 3.01 -14.42
C LEU A 57 -1.37 3.15 -13.64
N GLY A 58 -0.61 2.08 -13.50
CA GLY A 58 0.72 2.09 -12.93
C GLY A 58 1.77 1.95 -14.02
N ARG A 59 2.73 2.84 -14.02
CA ARG A 59 3.99 2.70 -14.74
C ARG A 59 5.06 2.35 -13.74
N TYR A 60 5.76 1.26 -13.95
CA TYR A 60 6.73 0.79 -12.97
C TYR A 60 7.94 0.12 -13.62
N ARG A 61 9.04 0.15 -12.92
CA ARG A 61 10.23 -0.65 -13.18
C ARG A 61 10.72 -1.28 -11.89
N GLN A 62 11.44 -2.38 -12.03
CA GLN A 62 12.00 -3.13 -10.90
C GLN A 62 13.46 -3.47 -11.17
N PHE A 63 14.24 -3.56 -10.12
CA PHE A 63 15.59 -4.09 -10.18
C PHE A 63 15.85 -5.03 -9.01
N GLU A 64 16.79 -5.93 -9.19
CA GLU A 64 17.27 -6.84 -8.16
C GLU A 64 18.74 -7.17 -8.41
N VAL A 65 19.53 -7.10 -7.34
CA VAL A 65 20.88 -7.69 -7.29
C VAL A 65 20.98 -8.55 -6.05
N SER A 66 21.31 -9.83 -6.22
CA SER A 66 21.50 -10.74 -5.08
C SER A 66 22.76 -11.56 -5.25
N GLY A 67 23.32 -12.02 -4.11
CA GLY A 67 24.55 -12.77 -4.11
C GLY A 67 24.68 -13.69 -2.88
N VAL A 68 25.50 -14.72 -3.05
CA VAL A 68 25.79 -15.75 -2.05
C VAL A 68 27.30 -15.95 -2.01
N LEU A 69 27.89 -15.87 -0.81
CA LEU A 69 29.33 -16.15 -0.60
C LEU A 69 30.24 -15.43 -1.61
N GLY A 70 29.97 -14.18 -1.93
CA GLY A 70 30.77 -13.34 -2.84
C GLY A 70 30.52 -13.59 -4.33
N ALA A 71 29.59 -14.44 -4.70
CA ALA A 71 29.14 -14.63 -6.08
C ALA A 71 27.77 -13.97 -6.31
N ILE A 72 27.58 -13.28 -7.42
CA ILE A 72 26.26 -12.77 -7.81
C ILE A 72 25.42 -13.94 -8.32
N THR A 73 24.21 -14.06 -7.79
CA THR A 73 23.22 -15.07 -8.16
C THR A 73 22.10 -14.51 -9.02
N SER A 74 21.78 -13.23 -8.86
CA SER A 74 20.84 -12.51 -9.71
C SER A 74 21.34 -11.06 -9.91
N SER A 75 21.21 -10.54 -11.12
CA SER A 75 21.37 -9.13 -11.43
C SER A 75 20.42 -8.82 -12.58
N MET A 76 19.36 -8.11 -12.27
CA MET A 76 18.26 -7.86 -13.19
C MET A 76 17.74 -6.43 -13.02
N GLU A 77 17.62 -5.73 -14.13
CA GLU A 77 16.88 -4.47 -14.24
C GLU A 77 15.81 -4.64 -15.30
N LEU A 78 14.56 -4.50 -14.94
CA LEU A 78 13.45 -4.55 -15.86
C LEU A 78 13.20 -3.17 -16.46
N PRO A 79 12.84 -3.08 -17.76
CA PRO A 79 12.43 -1.82 -18.34
C PRO A 79 11.14 -1.31 -17.70
N TRP A 80 10.78 -0.07 -18.01
CA TRP A 80 9.46 0.43 -17.64
C TRP A 80 8.37 -0.45 -18.23
N MET A 81 7.40 -0.80 -17.40
CA MET A 81 6.23 -1.58 -17.75
C MET A 81 4.96 -0.83 -17.33
N GLY A 82 3.85 -1.15 -17.97
CA GLY A 82 2.55 -0.57 -17.66
C GLY A 82 1.55 -1.64 -17.23
N ILE A 83 0.75 -1.30 -16.22
CA ILE A 83 -0.39 -2.11 -15.80
C ILE A 83 -1.57 -1.20 -15.52
N GLY A 84 -2.76 -1.61 -15.96
CA GLY A 84 -4.01 -0.94 -15.69
C GLY A 84 -4.97 -1.78 -14.87
N SER A 85 -5.85 -1.10 -14.14
CA SER A 85 -7.00 -1.74 -13.53
C SER A 85 -8.26 -0.89 -13.72
N SER A 86 -9.40 -1.59 -13.86
CA SER A 86 -10.73 -1.01 -13.89
C SER A 86 -11.54 -1.55 -12.72
N GLN A 87 -12.15 -0.65 -11.95
CA GLN A 87 -13.19 -0.94 -10.99
C GLN A 87 -14.50 -0.39 -11.51
N LEU A 88 -15.53 -1.23 -11.56
CA LEU A 88 -16.86 -0.87 -12.02
C LEU A 88 -17.89 -1.37 -11.01
N LEU A 89 -18.81 -0.48 -10.60
CA LEU A 89 -19.90 -0.83 -9.71
C LEU A 89 -21.26 -0.48 -10.35
N LEU A 90 -22.20 -1.40 -10.19
CA LEU A 90 -23.61 -1.22 -10.54
C LEU A 90 -24.41 -0.88 -9.28
N GLY A 91 -25.63 -0.37 -9.44
CA GLY A 91 -26.53 0.04 -8.36
C GLY A 91 -26.33 1.50 -7.97
N ASN A 92 -26.06 1.76 -6.70
CA ASN A 92 -25.82 3.09 -6.15
C ASN A 92 -24.92 3.03 -4.90
N TYR A 93 -24.69 4.16 -4.23
CA TYR A 93 -23.82 4.20 -3.04
C TYR A 93 -24.34 3.35 -1.86
N ASP A 94 -25.66 3.24 -1.71
CA ASP A 94 -26.27 2.48 -0.62
C ASP A 94 -26.25 0.97 -0.89
N ASN A 95 -26.33 0.59 -2.16
CA ASN A 95 -26.32 -0.82 -2.57
C ASN A 95 -25.56 -1.00 -3.87
N THR A 96 -24.27 -1.32 -3.77
CA THR A 96 -23.40 -1.61 -4.91
C THR A 96 -23.46 -3.07 -5.34
N SER A 97 -22.91 -3.40 -6.50
CA SER A 97 -22.71 -4.80 -6.93
C SER A 97 -21.63 -5.54 -6.13
N ASP A 98 -20.82 -4.90 -5.29
CA ASP A 98 -19.74 -5.53 -4.51
C ASP A 98 -20.27 -6.19 -3.24
N SER A 99 -20.30 -7.54 -3.22
CA SER A 99 -20.75 -8.33 -2.07
C SER A 99 -19.69 -8.50 -0.97
N ARG A 100 -18.43 -8.22 -1.28
CA ARG A 100 -17.30 -8.45 -0.38
C ARG A 100 -16.74 -7.18 0.23
N TYR A 101 -17.13 -6.02 -0.28
CA TYR A 101 -16.68 -4.70 0.18
C TYR A 101 -15.15 -4.47 0.09
N ILE A 102 -14.50 -5.13 -0.88
CA ILE A 102 -13.05 -5.04 -1.08
C ILE A 102 -12.66 -4.33 -2.38
N GLY A 103 -13.66 -3.88 -3.13
CA GLY A 103 -13.49 -3.44 -4.51
C GLY A 103 -13.27 -4.62 -5.46
N GLN A 104 -13.76 -4.48 -6.66
CA GLN A 104 -13.60 -5.48 -7.73
C GLN A 104 -12.75 -4.85 -8.82
N PHE A 105 -11.50 -5.32 -8.93
CA PHE A 105 -10.54 -4.79 -9.89
C PHE A 105 -10.27 -5.83 -10.97
N LEU A 106 -10.55 -5.51 -12.22
CA LEU A 106 -10.04 -6.25 -13.35
C LEU A 106 -8.80 -5.55 -13.92
N LYS A 107 -7.85 -6.34 -14.36
CA LYS A 107 -6.50 -5.92 -14.73
C LYS A 107 -6.25 -6.13 -16.20
N ILE A 108 -5.35 -5.31 -16.75
CA ILE A 108 -4.89 -5.41 -18.11
C ILE A 108 -3.47 -4.84 -18.22
N GLY A 109 -2.64 -5.44 -19.08
CA GLY A 109 -1.35 -4.84 -19.44
C GLY A 109 -1.57 -3.48 -20.10
N MET A 110 -0.70 -2.51 -19.78
CA MET A 110 -0.71 -1.17 -20.36
C MET A 110 0.63 -0.89 -21.03
N PRO A 111 0.67 0.00 -22.03
CA PRO A 111 1.96 0.45 -22.57
C PRO A 111 2.77 1.16 -21.48
N ALA A 112 4.08 0.97 -21.49
CA ALA A 112 4.99 1.69 -20.60
C ALA A 112 5.09 3.17 -20.96
N GLU A 113 4.96 3.48 -22.26
CA GLU A 113 4.93 4.81 -22.81
C GLU A 113 3.48 5.31 -22.92
N ALA A 114 3.32 6.64 -22.94
CA ALA A 114 1.99 7.25 -23.06
C ALA A 114 1.48 7.12 -24.50
N ASP A 115 0.76 6.04 -24.78
CA ASP A 115 0.06 5.81 -26.03
C ASP A 115 -1.45 5.97 -25.81
N TYR A 116 -1.99 7.05 -26.35
CA TYR A 116 -3.40 7.41 -26.17
C TYR A 116 -4.36 6.32 -26.65
N ASP A 117 -4.13 5.78 -27.84
CA ASP A 117 -5.05 4.81 -28.46
C ASP A 117 -4.97 3.44 -27.78
N MET A 118 -3.75 2.97 -27.45
CA MET A 118 -3.57 1.71 -26.74
C MET A 118 -4.15 1.78 -25.32
N ILE A 119 -3.95 2.88 -24.60
CA ILE A 119 -4.53 3.06 -23.26
C ILE A 119 -6.05 2.99 -23.34
N ARG A 120 -6.67 3.68 -24.28
CA ARG A 120 -8.13 3.65 -24.48
C ARG A 120 -8.65 2.26 -24.86
N GLN A 121 -8.00 1.61 -25.80
CA GLN A 121 -8.38 0.25 -26.23
C GLN A 121 -8.32 -0.73 -25.07
N ASN A 122 -7.26 -0.68 -24.27
CA ASN A 122 -7.11 -1.58 -23.13
C ASN A 122 -8.15 -1.29 -22.04
N TYR A 123 -8.43 -0.03 -21.73
CA TYR A 123 -9.53 0.29 -20.79
C TYR A 123 -10.89 -0.11 -21.33
N TRP A 124 -11.13 0.00 -22.64
CA TRP A 124 -12.37 -0.50 -23.24
C TRP A 124 -12.54 -2.00 -22.99
N LEU A 125 -11.51 -2.80 -23.27
CA LEU A 125 -11.53 -4.26 -23.10
C LEU A 125 -11.76 -4.66 -21.64
N VAL A 126 -11.00 -4.08 -20.70
CA VAL A 126 -11.10 -4.45 -19.29
C VAL A 126 -12.39 -3.96 -18.66
N THR A 127 -12.94 -2.84 -19.13
CA THR A 127 -14.19 -2.29 -18.59
C THR A 127 -15.41 -3.10 -19.07
N ASP A 128 -15.40 -3.59 -20.30
CA ASP A 128 -16.44 -4.52 -20.79
C ASP A 128 -16.46 -5.81 -19.95
N ALA A 129 -15.29 -6.36 -19.65
CA ALA A 129 -15.18 -7.53 -18.77
C ALA A 129 -15.62 -7.21 -17.32
N ALA A 130 -15.24 -6.05 -16.79
CA ALA A 130 -15.64 -5.60 -15.46
C ALA A 130 -17.17 -5.44 -15.35
N TYR A 131 -17.79 -4.90 -16.38
CA TYR A 131 -19.25 -4.75 -16.43
C TYR A 131 -19.98 -6.09 -16.37
N LYS A 132 -19.56 -7.07 -17.18
CA LYS A 132 -20.12 -8.42 -17.19
C LYS A 132 -19.94 -9.11 -15.84
N TRP A 133 -18.79 -8.92 -15.23
CA TRP A 133 -18.54 -9.45 -13.89
C TRP A 133 -19.40 -8.77 -12.82
N ALA A 134 -19.55 -7.44 -12.86
CA ALA A 134 -20.39 -6.71 -11.92
C ALA A 134 -21.87 -7.13 -11.99
N LEU A 135 -22.39 -7.50 -13.18
CA LEU A 135 -23.73 -8.07 -13.33
C LEU A 135 -23.87 -9.42 -12.60
N GLN A 136 -22.85 -10.29 -12.70
CA GLN A 136 -22.84 -11.59 -12.00
C GLN A 136 -22.77 -11.42 -10.50
N GLU A 137 -21.90 -10.51 -10.03
CA GLU A 137 -21.74 -10.21 -8.60
C GLU A 137 -22.99 -9.56 -7.99
N SER A 138 -23.69 -8.72 -8.76
CA SER A 138 -24.96 -8.13 -8.32
C SER A 138 -26.01 -9.22 -8.06
N ALA A 139 -26.15 -10.17 -8.97
CA ALA A 139 -27.06 -11.31 -8.79
C ALA A 139 -26.65 -12.22 -7.63
N ALA A 140 -25.35 -12.48 -7.48
CA ALA A 140 -24.80 -13.27 -6.38
C ALA A 140 -25.04 -12.56 -5.02
N LYS A 141 -24.85 -11.25 -4.96
CA LYS A 141 -25.12 -10.43 -3.76
C LYS A 141 -26.58 -10.50 -3.36
N GLU A 142 -27.48 -10.32 -4.31
CA GLU A 142 -28.93 -10.43 -4.06
C GLU A 142 -29.31 -11.80 -3.49
N ALA A 143 -28.79 -12.87 -4.05
CA ALA A 143 -29.02 -14.22 -3.57
C ALA A 143 -28.45 -14.43 -2.16
N ALA A 144 -27.26 -13.90 -1.88
CA ALA A 144 -26.62 -13.99 -0.56
C ALA A 144 -27.38 -13.21 0.51
N LEU A 145 -27.92 -12.02 0.19
CA LEU A 145 -28.77 -11.21 1.08
C LEU A 145 -30.07 -11.91 1.41
N LYS A 146 -30.69 -12.60 0.46
CA LYS A 146 -31.90 -13.40 0.68
C LYS A 146 -31.64 -14.59 1.61
N ALA A 147 -30.49 -15.23 1.46
CA ALA A 147 -30.09 -16.37 2.27
C ALA A 147 -29.60 -15.97 3.69
N ASN A 148 -28.96 -14.83 3.80
CA ASN A 148 -28.36 -14.30 5.03
C ASN A 148 -28.70 -12.82 5.19
N PRO A 149 -29.90 -12.49 5.70
CA PRO A 149 -30.30 -11.10 5.91
C PRO A 149 -29.34 -10.37 6.85
N GLN A 150 -29.03 -9.12 6.53
CA GLN A 150 -28.26 -8.23 7.40
C GLN A 150 -29.11 -7.78 8.59
N THR A 151 -28.44 -7.38 9.68
CA THR A 151 -29.13 -6.67 10.77
C THR A 151 -29.63 -5.30 10.28
N PRO A 152 -30.64 -4.69 10.95
CA PRO A 152 -31.10 -3.35 10.58
C PRO A 152 -29.99 -2.31 10.57
N GLU A 153 -29.04 -2.39 11.49
CA GLU A 153 -27.88 -1.49 11.59
C GLU A 153 -26.90 -1.69 10.43
N GLU A 154 -26.63 -2.93 10.03
CA GLU A 154 -25.77 -3.25 8.87
C GLU A 154 -26.44 -2.81 7.57
N ALA A 155 -27.75 -3.01 7.43
CA ALA A 155 -28.51 -2.62 6.23
C ALA A 155 -28.68 -1.11 6.07
N ALA A 156 -28.55 -0.33 7.14
CA ALA A 156 -28.60 1.13 7.12
C ALA A 156 -27.29 1.78 6.67
N LEU A 157 -26.21 1.02 6.56
CA LEU A 157 -24.92 1.55 6.09
C LEU A 157 -24.86 1.58 4.56
N PRO A 158 -24.40 2.69 3.95
CA PRO A 158 -24.10 2.66 2.52
C PRO A 158 -22.96 1.68 2.23
N ASP A 159 -22.92 1.12 1.05
CA ASP A 159 -21.84 0.22 0.64
C ASP A 159 -20.55 0.97 0.32
N LEU A 160 -20.69 2.23 -0.14
CA LEU A 160 -19.58 3.10 -0.49
C LEU A 160 -19.89 4.54 -0.11
N VAL A 161 -18.97 5.20 0.58
CA VAL A 161 -19.04 6.64 0.83
C VAL A 161 -18.58 7.39 -0.42
N LYS A 162 -19.33 8.43 -0.84
CA LYS A 162 -18.97 9.27 -1.99
C LYS A 162 -17.65 10.01 -1.73
N ALA A 163 -16.80 10.11 -2.76
CA ALA A 163 -15.64 10.99 -2.74
C ALA A 163 -15.97 12.35 -3.37
N GLU A 164 -15.32 13.40 -2.86
CA GLU A 164 -15.41 14.72 -3.47
C GLU A 164 -14.49 14.81 -4.69
N PRO A 165 -14.89 15.54 -5.75
CA PRO A 165 -14.03 15.79 -6.90
C PRO A 165 -12.71 16.47 -6.44
N ILE A 166 -11.58 15.93 -6.87
CA ILE A 166 -10.28 16.50 -6.53
C ILE A 166 -9.25 16.23 -7.62
N THR A 167 -8.38 17.20 -7.86
CA THR A 167 -7.17 17.00 -8.68
C THR A 167 -5.94 17.14 -7.80
N LYS A 168 -5.15 16.06 -7.69
CA LYS A 168 -3.92 16.03 -6.92
C LYS A 168 -2.81 15.32 -7.68
N ILE A 169 -1.83 16.07 -8.13
CA ILE A 169 -0.66 15.56 -8.83
C ILE A 169 0.55 15.68 -7.89
N VAL A 170 1.08 14.55 -7.46
CA VAL A 170 2.32 14.47 -6.69
C VAL A 170 3.44 14.16 -7.68
N GLU A 171 4.46 15.03 -7.73
CA GLU A 171 5.59 14.83 -8.63
C GLU A 171 6.34 13.55 -8.27
N SER A 172 6.57 12.74 -9.27
CA SER A 172 7.50 11.62 -9.19
C SER A 172 8.92 12.10 -9.42
N LYS A 173 9.85 11.58 -8.63
CA LYS A 173 11.29 11.75 -8.83
C LYS A 173 11.89 10.37 -9.07
N PRO A 174 11.81 9.86 -10.32
CA PRO A 174 12.44 8.59 -10.64
C PRO A 174 13.92 8.64 -10.27
N TYR A 175 14.46 7.52 -9.85
CA TYR A 175 15.87 7.41 -9.49
C TYR A 175 16.62 6.55 -10.50
N ASP A 176 17.89 6.86 -10.72
CA ASP A 176 18.79 5.98 -11.47
C ASP A 176 19.42 4.96 -10.52
N ILE A 177 19.59 3.76 -11.02
CA ILE A 177 20.28 2.68 -10.33
C ILE A 177 21.60 2.35 -11.02
N ASN A 178 22.69 2.36 -10.26
CA ASN A 178 23.97 1.88 -10.76
C ASN A 178 24.11 0.38 -10.43
N MET A 179 23.60 -0.46 -11.33
CA MET A 179 23.62 -1.91 -11.16
C MET A 179 25.00 -2.46 -10.86
N LYS A 180 26.04 -1.98 -11.56
CA LYS A 180 27.42 -2.43 -11.38
C LYS A 180 27.99 -2.09 -10.00
N GLU A 181 27.66 -0.93 -9.48
CA GLU A 181 28.05 -0.52 -8.12
C GLU A 181 27.41 -1.44 -7.09
N TRP A 182 26.12 -1.72 -7.25
CA TRP A 182 25.40 -2.65 -6.35
C TRP A 182 25.89 -4.10 -6.50
N GLU A 183 26.23 -4.56 -7.71
CA GLU A 183 26.86 -5.87 -7.87
C GLU A 183 28.17 -5.98 -7.07
N ASN A 184 29.02 -4.95 -7.12
CA ASN A 184 30.26 -4.93 -6.36
C ASN A 184 29.99 -4.92 -4.85
N ALA A 185 29.05 -4.07 -4.38
CA ALA A 185 28.66 -4.02 -2.98
C ALA A 185 28.09 -5.37 -2.49
N ILE A 186 27.22 -6.01 -3.27
CA ILE A 186 26.63 -7.31 -2.91
C ILE A 186 27.69 -8.43 -2.90
N ARG A 187 28.70 -8.41 -3.80
CA ARG A 187 29.85 -9.33 -3.75
C ARG A 187 30.60 -9.21 -2.43
N GLU A 188 30.92 -7.99 -2.03
CA GLU A 188 31.65 -7.73 -0.79
C GLU A 188 30.82 -8.13 0.45
N LEU A 189 29.55 -7.72 0.50
CA LEU A 189 28.65 -7.98 1.62
C LEU A 189 28.35 -9.48 1.77
N SER A 190 28.04 -10.19 0.67
CA SER A 190 27.78 -11.62 0.74
C SER A 190 29.05 -12.46 1.04
N ALA A 191 30.24 -11.95 0.70
CA ALA A 191 31.50 -12.61 1.02
C ALA A 191 31.79 -12.68 2.54
N ILE A 192 31.18 -11.80 3.35
CA ILE A 192 31.28 -11.81 4.81
C ILE A 192 30.93 -13.19 5.37
N PHE A 193 29.91 -13.83 4.81
CA PHE A 193 29.45 -15.16 5.26
C PHE A 193 30.49 -16.30 5.04
N LYS A 194 31.49 -16.10 4.20
CA LYS A 194 32.62 -17.08 4.09
C LYS A 194 33.35 -17.33 5.41
N GLY A 195 33.36 -16.35 6.30
CA GLY A 195 33.94 -16.45 7.63
C GLY A 195 33.12 -17.28 8.62
N TYR A 196 31.89 -17.66 8.30
CA TYR A 196 30.92 -18.28 9.20
C TYR A 196 30.43 -19.63 8.64
N LYS A 197 31.27 -20.67 8.77
CA LYS A 197 31.06 -22.00 8.15
C LYS A 197 29.78 -22.70 8.61
N ASP A 198 29.27 -22.38 9.80
CA ASP A 198 28.05 -22.97 10.36
C ASP A 198 26.78 -22.29 9.83
N ILE A 199 26.89 -21.14 9.14
CA ILE A 199 25.82 -20.56 8.38
C ILE A 199 25.75 -21.30 7.04
N TYR A 200 24.91 -22.33 6.98
CA TYR A 200 24.86 -23.24 5.82
C TYR A 200 24.13 -22.68 4.61
N ASN A 201 23.30 -21.65 4.81
CA ASN A 201 22.62 -20.93 3.75
C ASN A 201 22.60 -19.45 4.08
N SER A 202 23.00 -18.61 3.15
CA SER A 202 22.96 -17.16 3.27
C SER A 202 22.70 -16.51 1.93
N SER A 203 22.08 -15.34 1.94
CA SER A 203 21.91 -14.48 0.76
C SER A 203 21.93 -13.03 1.18
N VAL A 204 22.55 -12.19 0.37
CA VAL A 204 22.50 -10.74 0.49
C VAL A 204 21.96 -10.17 -0.80
N GLY A 205 21.04 -9.22 -0.71
CA GLY A 205 20.49 -8.62 -1.91
C GLY A 205 19.95 -7.21 -1.69
N ILE A 206 19.72 -6.54 -2.81
CA ILE A 206 19.00 -5.28 -2.91
C ILE A 206 17.97 -5.41 -4.03
N SER A 207 16.78 -4.93 -3.79
CA SER A 207 15.71 -4.86 -4.78
C SER A 207 14.96 -3.55 -4.67
N GLY A 208 14.37 -3.09 -5.75
CA GLY A 208 13.59 -1.86 -5.72
C GLY A 208 12.44 -1.87 -6.72
N LEU A 209 11.41 -1.11 -6.36
CA LEU A 209 10.29 -0.72 -7.19
C LEU A 209 10.29 0.79 -7.33
N ASP A 210 10.22 1.26 -8.58
CA ASP A 210 9.97 2.66 -8.91
C ASP A 210 8.68 2.71 -9.72
N MET A 211 7.62 3.31 -9.16
CA MET A 211 6.28 3.28 -9.74
C MET A 211 5.59 4.63 -9.63
N GLU A 212 4.91 5.01 -10.70
CA GLU A 212 3.96 6.11 -10.77
C GLU A 212 2.56 5.55 -10.96
N VAL A 213 1.63 5.96 -10.09
CA VAL A 213 0.23 5.56 -10.22
C VAL A 213 -0.64 6.74 -10.59
N TYR A 214 -1.35 6.61 -11.70
CA TYR A 214 -2.38 7.51 -12.19
C TYR A 214 -3.74 6.95 -11.83
N LYS A 215 -4.66 7.78 -11.40
CA LYS A 215 -6.05 7.38 -11.14
C LYS A 215 -7.02 8.43 -11.58
N GLN A 216 -8.15 7.97 -12.16
CA GLN A 216 -9.33 8.79 -12.42
C GLN A 216 -10.60 8.03 -12.08
N THR A 217 -11.61 8.75 -11.58
CA THR A 217 -12.91 8.18 -11.24
C THR A 217 -14.04 8.97 -11.86
N SER A 218 -15.19 8.32 -12.02
CA SER A 218 -16.44 8.97 -12.50
C SER A 218 -17.01 10.01 -11.54
N GLU A 219 -16.47 10.11 -10.32
CA GLU A 219 -16.79 11.14 -9.33
C GLU A 219 -15.95 12.41 -9.48
N GLY A 220 -14.94 12.41 -10.35
CA GLY A 220 -14.07 13.56 -10.61
C GLY A 220 -12.76 13.56 -9.84
N VAL A 221 -12.36 12.43 -9.24
CA VAL A 221 -10.99 12.27 -8.71
C VAL A 221 -10.03 12.15 -9.87
N THR A 222 -8.98 12.96 -9.88
CA THR A 222 -7.83 12.88 -10.81
C THR A 222 -6.56 12.98 -9.98
N MET A 223 -5.75 11.94 -9.96
CA MET A 223 -4.54 11.93 -9.14
C MET A 223 -3.39 11.18 -9.76
N LYS A 224 -2.18 11.63 -9.43
CA LYS A 224 -0.91 10.92 -9.67
C LYS A 224 -0.14 10.90 -8.38
N GLN A 225 0.43 9.74 -8.03
CA GLN A 225 1.35 9.65 -6.89
C GLN A 225 2.43 8.59 -7.13
N PRO A 226 3.66 8.81 -6.60
CA PRO A 226 4.70 7.80 -6.63
C PRO A 226 4.45 6.72 -5.57
N VAL A 227 4.83 5.48 -5.90
CA VAL A 227 4.93 4.36 -4.96
C VAL A 227 6.28 3.71 -5.21
N SER A 228 7.31 4.20 -4.54
CA SER A 228 8.69 3.75 -4.79
C SER A 228 9.33 3.32 -3.47
N TYR A 229 10.11 2.25 -3.54
CA TYR A 229 10.92 1.79 -2.41
C TYR A 229 12.14 0.99 -2.88
N VAL A 230 13.15 0.93 -2.02
CA VAL A 230 14.33 0.09 -2.18
C VAL A 230 14.54 -0.68 -0.89
N ASN A 231 14.68 -1.99 -1.01
CA ASN A 231 14.89 -2.90 0.11
C ASN A 231 16.26 -3.57 -0.01
N PHE A 232 17.11 -3.38 0.99
CA PHE A 232 18.31 -4.17 1.20
C PHE A 232 18.00 -5.27 2.21
N TYR A 233 18.52 -6.47 1.99
CA TYR A 233 18.39 -7.58 2.95
C TYR A 233 19.65 -8.42 3.03
N ALA A 234 19.88 -8.99 4.23
CA ALA A 234 20.79 -10.09 4.47
C ALA A 234 20.04 -11.15 5.26
N GLN A 235 20.02 -12.37 4.75
CA GLN A 235 19.39 -13.51 5.42
C GLN A 235 20.40 -14.63 5.64
N GLY A 236 20.17 -15.42 6.69
CA GLY A 236 21.05 -16.56 6.99
C GLY A 236 20.34 -17.64 7.81
N PHE A 237 20.83 -18.86 7.68
CA PHE A 237 20.30 -20.02 8.38
C PHE A 237 21.41 -20.84 9.01
N VAL A 238 21.21 -21.26 10.25
CA VAL A 238 22.10 -22.13 11.04
C VAL A 238 21.30 -23.33 11.57
N ASN A 239 22.00 -24.44 11.85
CA ASN A 239 21.42 -25.54 12.61
C ASN A 239 22.05 -25.58 14.01
N THR A 240 21.24 -25.74 15.03
CA THR A 240 21.69 -26.03 16.38
C THR A 240 22.34 -27.41 16.48
N ALA A 241 22.99 -27.73 17.60
CA ALA A 241 23.62 -29.03 17.78
C ALA A 241 22.64 -30.21 17.75
N ASP A 242 21.41 -29.99 18.15
CA ASP A 242 20.27 -30.93 18.10
C ASP A 242 19.49 -30.91 16.76
N GLY A 243 19.98 -30.14 15.77
CA GLY A 243 19.43 -30.12 14.41
C GLY A 243 18.27 -29.17 14.19
N VAL A 244 17.92 -28.31 15.14
CA VAL A 244 16.86 -27.30 14.94
C VAL A 244 17.35 -26.21 13.99
N LYS A 245 16.56 -25.92 12.97
CA LYS A 245 16.86 -24.85 12.00
C LYS A 245 16.46 -23.50 12.58
N ILE A 246 17.43 -22.57 12.63
CA ILE A 246 17.23 -21.17 13.00
C ILE A 246 17.54 -20.31 11.77
N GLY A 247 16.65 -19.38 11.42
CA GLY A 247 16.87 -18.40 10.37
C GLY A 247 16.50 -17.01 10.85
N ASP A 248 17.19 -16.01 10.31
CA ASP A 248 16.91 -14.61 10.59
C ASP A 248 17.18 -13.75 9.36
N VAL A 249 16.65 -12.52 9.36
CA VAL A 249 16.76 -11.54 8.28
C VAL A 249 17.04 -10.16 8.86
N TYR A 250 18.11 -9.53 8.38
CA TYR A 250 18.32 -8.09 8.53
C TYR A 250 17.84 -7.38 7.27
N SER A 251 17.04 -6.33 7.39
CA SER A 251 16.57 -5.55 6.24
C SER A 251 16.56 -4.05 6.52
N VAL A 252 16.74 -3.27 5.44
CA VAL A 252 16.63 -1.81 5.42
C VAL A 252 15.74 -1.42 4.25
N LEU A 253 14.67 -0.69 4.53
CA LEU A 253 13.72 -0.20 3.54
C LEU A 253 13.80 1.32 3.46
N VAL A 254 14.03 1.86 2.26
CA VAL A 254 14.14 3.29 1.99
C VAL A 254 13.35 3.68 0.74
N ALA A 255 13.12 4.96 0.53
CA ALA A 255 12.40 5.44 -0.65
C ALA A 255 13.25 5.34 -1.94
N ARG A 256 14.56 5.55 -1.84
CA ARG A 256 15.47 5.66 -2.98
C ARG A 256 16.83 5.06 -2.67
N PRO A 257 17.60 4.62 -3.69
CA PRO A 257 18.94 4.04 -3.49
C PRO A 257 19.91 4.95 -2.72
N GLN A 258 19.84 6.26 -2.94
CA GLN A 258 20.72 7.22 -2.25
C GLN A 258 20.41 7.43 -0.77
N ASP A 259 19.25 6.99 -0.32
CA ASP A 259 18.86 7.02 1.09
C ASP A 259 19.36 5.76 1.85
N MET A 260 19.96 4.80 1.12
CA MET A 260 20.51 3.58 1.70
C MET A 260 21.76 3.89 2.56
N PRO A 261 21.96 3.21 3.68
CA PRO A 261 23.19 3.35 4.48
C PRO A 261 24.44 3.12 3.64
N SER A 262 25.55 3.71 4.06
CA SER A 262 26.83 3.55 3.37
C SER A 262 27.28 2.07 3.31
N LEU A 263 28.07 1.70 2.30
CA LEU A 263 28.61 0.33 2.20
C LEU A 263 29.33 -0.11 3.48
N GLU A 264 30.07 0.80 4.11
CA GLU A 264 30.78 0.52 5.37
C GLU A 264 29.81 0.25 6.55
N ASP A 265 28.69 0.96 6.60
CA ASP A 265 27.68 0.72 7.64
C ASP A 265 26.91 -0.58 7.35
N LEU A 266 26.60 -0.87 6.08
CA LEU A 266 26.03 -2.16 5.69
C LEU A 266 26.96 -3.33 6.03
N LYS A 267 28.29 -3.21 5.81
CA LYS A 267 29.28 -4.22 6.21
C LYS A 267 29.24 -4.47 7.71
N LYS A 268 29.25 -3.40 8.53
CA LYS A 268 29.15 -3.53 10.00
C LYS A 268 27.86 -4.26 10.41
N LYS A 269 26.72 -3.89 9.80
CA LYS A 269 25.42 -4.50 10.12
C LYS A 269 25.33 -5.96 9.67
N VAL A 270 25.80 -6.31 8.47
CA VAL A 270 25.83 -7.71 7.98
C VAL A 270 26.77 -8.55 8.82
N THR A 271 27.92 -8.02 9.25
CA THR A 271 28.84 -8.72 10.16
C THR A 271 28.17 -8.98 11.50
N ALA A 272 27.59 -7.96 12.12
CA ALA A 272 26.87 -8.11 13.39
C ALA A 272 25.68 -9.10 13.27
N PHE A 273 24.98 -9.09 12.14
CA PHE A 273 23.93 -10.06 11.83
C PHE A 273 24.46 -11.51 11.80
N ALA A 274 25.56 -11.76 11.10
CA ALA A 274 26.18 -13.08 11.04
C ALA A 274 26.68 -13.56 12.43
N GLU A 275 27.28 -12.67 13.23
CA GLU A 275 27.67 -12.95 14.62
C GLU A 275 26.48 -13.29 15.50
N ASN A 276 25.34 -12.58 15.32
CA ASN A 276 24.12 -12.85 16.07
C ASN A 276 23.53 -14.22 15.74
N LEU A 277 23.52 -14.62 14.46
CA LEU A 277 23.13 -15.98 14.06
C LEU A 277 23.99 -17.05 14.74
N MET A 278 25.30 -16.82 14.88
CA MET A 278 26.19 -17.75 15.57
C MET A 278 25.92 -17.81 17.08
N LYS A 279 25.51 -16.68 17.70
CA LYS A 279 25.06 -16.66 19.10
C LYS A 279 23.76 -17.46 19.26
N LEU A 280 22.79 -17.25 18.38
CA LEU A 280 21.51 -17.98 18.38
C LEU A 280 21.71 -19.49 18.21
N ARG A 281 22.64 -19.90 17.31
CA ARG A 281 23.01 -21.32 17.13
C ARG A 281 23.47 -21.99 18.41
N ASN A 282 24.21 -21.25 19.22
CA ASN A 282 24.83 -21.75 20.47
C ASN A 282 24.00 -21.41 21.72
N ALA A 283 22.83 -20.80 21.54
CA ALA A 283 21.98 -20.46 22.67
C ALA A 283 21.43 -21.71 23.36
N PRO A 284 21.35 -21.74 24.69
CA PRO A 284 20.78 -22.88 25.41
C PRO A 284 19.30 -23.02 25.09
N VAL A 285 18.83 -24.27 24.99
CA VAL A 285 17.42 -24.57 24.84
C VAL A 285 16.68 -24.20 26.13
N VAL A 286 15.55 -23.52 26.00
CA VAL A 286 14.66 -23.22 27.12
C VAL A 286 13.90 -24.50 27.47
N GLU A 287 14.26 -25.17 28.55
CA GLU A 287 13.68 -26.45 28.98
C GLU A 287 12.39 -26.26 29.79
N GLU A 288 12.22 -25.10 30.44
CA GLU A 288 11.07 -24.81 31.29
C GLU A 288 10.21 -23.68 30.68
N PHE A 289 8.91 -23.75 30.92
CA PHE A 289 7.98 -22.69 30.54
C PHE A 289 8.30 -21.41 31.34
N TYR A 290 8.64 -20.34 30.63
CA TYR A 290 8.89 -19.03 31.25
C TYR A 290 7.61 -18.21 31.30
N SER A 291 7.25 -17.75 32.50
CA SER A 291 6.19 -16.77 32.71
C SER A 291 6.73 -15.60 33.53
N GLY A 292 6.88 -14.43 32.89
CA GLY A 292 7.43 -13.24 33.54
C GLY A 292 7.58 -12.07 32.57
N PRO A 293 8.19 -10.96 33.03
CA PRO A 293 8.46 -9.80 32.19
C PRO A 293 9.40 -10.15 31.04
N VAL A 294 9.10 -9.64 29.83
CA VAL A 294 9.93 -9.75 28.63
C VAL A 294 10.21 -8.37 28.08
N LEU A 295 11.50 -8.06 27.87
CA LEU A 295 11.93 -6.87 27.18
C LEU A 295 12.08 -7.17 25.67
N PHE A 296 11.38 -6.40 24.86
CA PHE A 296 11.49 -6.45 23.40
C PHE A 296 12.30 -5.25 22.92
N GLU A 297 13.35 -5.49 22.16
CA GLU A 297 14.26 -4.46 21.67
C GLU A 297 14.25 -4.39 20.14
N ASP A 298 14.65 -3.26 19.58
CA ASP A 298 14.80 -3.01 18.13
C ASP A 298 13.58 -3.46 17.30
N GLY A 299 13.81 -4.26 16.27
CA GLY A 299 12.78 -4.78 15.38
C GLY A 299 11.72 -5.65 16.06
N ALA A 300 12.06 -6.34 17.18
CA ALA A 300 11.11 -7.13 17.93
C ALA A 300 10.05 -6.27 18.63
N SER A 301 10.44 -5.09 19.12
CA SER A 301 9.49 -4.15 19.75
C SER A 301 8.47 -3.63 18.74
N SER A 302 8.88 -3.20 17.55
CA SER A 302 7.96 -2.77 16.49
C SER A 302 7.09 -3.93 15.97
N SER A 303 7.66 -5.13 15.83
CA SER A 303 6.93 -6.32 15.35
C SER A 303 5.77 -6.71 16.26
N ILE A 304 5.90 -6.58 17.58
CA ILE A 304 4.81 -6.81 18.52
C ILE A 304 3.63 -5.87 18.24
N PHE A 305 3.89 -4.58 18.08
CA PHE A 305 2.82 -3.62 17.79
C PHE A 305 2.20 -3.85 16.41
N VAL A 306 3.00 -4.10 15.38
CA VAL A 306 2.52 -4.42 14.04
C VAL A 306 1.60 -5.66 14.08
N ASN A 307 2.04 -6.76 14.68
CA ASN A 307 1.29 -8.01 14.70
C ASN A 307 0.01 -7.93 15.55
N ASN A 308 -0.04 -7.11 16.58
CA ASN A 308 -1.20 -7.00 17.46
C ASN A 308 -2.16 -5.86 17.11
N LEU A 309 -1.66 -4.75 16.57
CA LEU A 309 -2.47 -3.55 16.30
C LEU A 309 -2.70 -3.29 14.81
N LEU A 310 -1.79 -3.70 13.93
CA LEU A 310 -1.86 -3.41 12.49
C LEU A 310 -2.11 -4.64 11.63
N ASN A 311 -2.35 -5.79 12.23
CA ASN A 311 -2.76 -7.00 11.53
C ASN A 311 -4.30 -7.07 11.43
N GLN A 312 -4.82 -8.08 10.71
CA GLN A 312 -6.28 -8.28 10.56
C GLN A 312 -6.97 -8.31 11.93
N GLY A 313 -8.02 -7.49 12.06
CA GLY A 313 -8.78 -7.34 13.31
C GLY A 313 -8.14 -6.41 14.34
N GLY A 314 -7.06 -5.68 13.97
CA GLY A 314 -6.44 -4.62 14.76
C GLY A 314 -7.12 -3.26 14.57
N LEU A 315 -6.31 -2.23 14.27
CA LEU A 315 -6.77 -0.83 14.13
C LEU A 315 -7.40 -0.51 12.77
N PHE A 316 -7.70 -1.51 11.93
CA PHE A 316 -8.41 -1.35 10.67
C PHE A 316 -9.88 -1.67 10.84
N ALA A 317 -10.74 -0.71 10.46
CA ALA A 317 -12.17 -0.95 10.39
C ALA A 317 -12.47 -1.89 9.21
N TYR A 318 -13.37 -2.81 9.44
CA TYR A 318 -13.68 -3.87 8.49
C TYR A 318 -15.17 -4.09 8.40
N ARG A 319 -15.73 -4.05 7.18
CA ARG A 319 -17.09 -4.47 6.92
C ARG A 319 -17.10 -5.95 6.53
N LYS A 320 -17.89 -6.71 7.26
CA LYS A 320 -18.07 -8.15 7.01
C LYS A 320 -18.68 -8.39 5.63
N PRO A 321 -18.09 -9.25 4.78
CA PRO A 321 -18.72 -9.65 3.53
C PRO A 321 -20.07 -10.30 3.76
N ILE A 322 -21.00 -10.11 2.81
CA ILE A 322 -22.36 -10.67 2.90
C ILE A 322 -22.29 -12.19 2.92
N GLY A 323 -23.02 -12.80 3.84
CA GLY A 323 -23.09 -14.25 3.99
C GLY A 323 -21.88 -14.93 4.62
N GLN A 324 -20.90 -14.17 5.08
CA GLN A 324 -19.72 -14.71 5.77
C GLN A 324 -19.73 -14.43 7.27
N ALA A 325 -19.04 -15.27 8.04
CA ALA A 325 -18.79 -14.97 9.44
C ALA A 325 -17.86 -13.75 9.55
N GLY A 326 -18.14 -12.84 10.47
CA GLY A 326 -17.29 -11.69 10.74
C GLY A 326 -15.93 -12.14 11.27
N GLY A 327 -14.86 -11.49 10.79
CA GLY A 327 -13.53 -11.62 11.37
C GLY A 327 -13.45 -10.98 12.77
N ARG A 328 -12.36 -11.25 13.49
CA ARG A 328 -12.07 -10.54 14.74
C ARG A 328 -11.81 -9.06 14.42
N THR A 329 -12.44 -8.15 15.14
CA THR A 329 -12.25 -6.71 15.00
C THR A 329 -12.21 -6.03 16.38
N LEU A 330 -11.45 -4.95 16.49
CA LEU A 330 -11.45 -4.09 17.67
C LEU A 330 -12.57 -3.05 17.63
N GLU A 331 -13.40 -2.99 16.60
CA GLU A 331 -14.43 -1.97 16.43
C GLU A 331 -15.40 -1.90 17.63
N GLY A 332 -15.81 -3.04 18.17
CA GLY A 332 -16.63 -3.12 19.39
C GLY A 332 -15.91 -2.64 20.66
N ARG A 333 -14.62 -2.32 20.58
CA ARG A 333 -13.79 -1.81 21.69
C ARG A 333 -13.56 -0.30 21.63
N ILE A 334 -14.09 0.40 20.63
CA ILE A 334 -14.03 1.88 20.56
C ILE A 334 -14.62 2.45 21.87
N GLY A 335 -13.89 3.37 22.49
CA GLY A 335 -14.16 3.94 23.80
C GLY A 335 -13.68 3.09 24.99
N ARG A 336 -13.08 1.92 24.76
CA ARG A 336 -12.59 1.03 25.81
C ARG A 336 -11.07 0.87 25.77
N LYS A 337 -10.50 0.49 26.92
CA LYS A 337 -9.07 0.17 27.04
C LYS A 337 -8.72 -1.08 26.23
N ILE A 338 -7.67 -0.99 25.39
CA ILE A 338 -7.14 -2.10 24.58
C ILE A 338 -5.66 -2.38 24.84
N ILE A 339 -4.91 -1.40 25.34
CA ILE A 339 -3.49 -1.51 25.70
C ILE A 339 -3.22 -0.78 27.00
N ASP A 340 -1.97 -0.75 27.45
CA ASP A 340 -1.58 -0.04 28.67
C ASP A 340 -1.86 1.48 28.58
N ASN A 341 -2.27 2.09 29.68
CA ASN A 341 -2.64 3.52 29.73
C ASN A 341 -1.44 4.49 29.61
N ARG A 342 -0.23 4.00 29.66
CA ARG A 342 1.00 4.79 29.36
C ARG A 342 1.22 4.97 27.86
N LEU A 343 0.54 4.19 27.01
CA LEU A 343 0.74 4.18 25.57
C LEU A 343 -0.35 4.97 24.85
N THR A 344 0.08 5.78 23.90
CA THR A 344 -0.77 6.50 22.95
C THR A 344 -0.31 6.15 21.54
N VAL A 345 -1.22 5.74 20.66
CA VAL A 345 -0.92 5.36 19.28
C VAL A 345 -1.47 6.42 18.33
N LYS A 346 -0.60 7.00 17.53
CA LYS A 346 -0.94 8.01 16.53
C LYS A 346 -0.55 7.54 15.13
N ASN A 347 -1.36 7.91 14.16
CA ASN A 347 -1.08 7.76 12.73
C ASN A 347 -0.72 9.13 12.15
N TYR A 348 0.47 9.24 11.56
CA TYR A 348 0.93 10.45 10.87
C TYR A 348 0.99 10.18 9.37
N THR A 349 0.30 10.98 8.58
CA THR A 349 0.32 10.92 7.12
C THR A 349 1.28 11.92 6.49
N SER A 350 1.77 12.89 7.27
CA SER A 350 2.69 13.94 6.83
C SER A 350 4.11 13.79 7.38
N LEU A 351 4.39 12.76 8.18
CA LEU A 351 5.70 12.57 8.79
C LEU A 351 6.61 11.79 7.83
N ASP A 352 7.52 12.51 7.17
CA ASP A 352 8.48 11.98 6.19
C ASP A 352 9.87 11.68 6.78
N LYS A 353 10.14 12.13 8.03
CA LYS A 353 11.39 11.88 8.77
C LYS A 353 11.14 11.78 10.27
N TYR A 354 11.92 10.94 10.96
CA TYR A 354 11.98 10.87 12.40
C TYR A 354 13.44 10.75 12.85
N ASP A 355 13.88 11.66 13.70
CA ASP A 355 15.28 11.76 14.17
C ASP A 355 16.30 11.68 13.02
N GLY A 356 16.05 12.42 11.94
CA GLY A 356 16.89 12.44 10.75
C GLY A 356 16.73 11.22 9.81
N THR A 357 16.04 10.16 10.22
CA THR A 357 15.79 8.96 9.41
C THR A 357 14.59 9.17 8.50
N PRO A 358 14.72 9.01 7.16
CA PRO A 358 13.60 9.06 6.23
C PRO A 358 12.56 7.97 6.52
N LEU A 359 11.28 8.29 6.39
CA LEU A 359 10.16 7.39 6.58
C LEU A 359 9.35 7.23 5.28
N LEU A 360 8.71 6.07 5.10
CA LEU A 360 7.93 5.75 3.90
C LEU A 360 6.42 5.92 4.09
N GLY A 361 5.99 6.30 5.29
CA GLY A 361 4.57 6.39 5.64
C GLY A 361 3.85 7.63 5.10
N ALA A 362 4.57 8.69 4.73
CA ALA A 362 3.96 9.96 4.33
C ALA A 362 3.22 9.87 2.98
N TYR A 363 2.04 10.50 2.91
CA TYR A 363 1.26 10.65 1.67
C TYR A 363 0.27 11.80 1.80
N GLU A 364 -0.11 12.39 0.68
CA GLU A 364 -0.97 13.58 0.64
C GLU A 364 -2.42 13.27 0.25
N ILE A 365 -2.65 12.14 -0.40
CA ILE A 365 -3.95 11.66 -0.85
C ILE A 365 -3.92 10.13 -0.83
N ASP A 366 -5.02 9.50 -0.43
CA ASP A 366 -5.12 8.05 -0.42
C ASP A 366 -5.47 7.48 -1.81
N ALA A 367 -5.45 6.16 -1.95
CA ALA A 367 -5.73 5.49 -3.22
C ALA A 367 -7.18 5.63 -3.70
N GLU A 368 -8.09 6.13 -2.88
CA GLU A 368 -9.49 6.37 -3.24
C GLU A 368 -9.83 7.86 -3.47
N GLY A 369 -8.83 8.73 -3.39
CA GLY A 369 -8.98 10.15 -3.63
C GLY A 369 -9.37 10.96 -2.40
N VAL A 370 -9.19 10.41 -1.20
CA VAL A 370 -9.50 11.09 0.06
C VAL A 370 -8.23 11.72 0.63
N ILE A 371 -8.32 12.99 1.03
CA ILE A 371 -7.24 13.68 1.76
C ILE A 371 -7.28 13.24 3.22
N PRO A 372 -6.22 12.60 3.74
CA PRO A 372 -6.19 12.17 5.13
C PRO A 372 -5.90 13.32 6.09
N GLU A 373 -6.28 13.16 7.36
CA GLU A 373 -5.76 14.02 8.42
C GLU A 373 -4.24 13.83 8.57
N LYS A 374 -3.50 14.93 8.81
CA LYS A 374 -2.04 14.88 8.98
C LYS A 374 -1.60 14.10 10.21
N GLU A 375 -2.42 14.15 11.26
CA GLU A 375 -2.24 13.41 12.51
C GLU A 375 -3.59 12.90 12.99
N MET A 376 -3.67 11.62 13.31
CA MET A 376 -4.87 10.97 13.83
C MET A 376 -4.52 10.17 15.08
N THR A 377 -5.15 10.44 16.21
CA THR A 377 -4.98 9.65 17.43
C THR A 377 -5.88 8.44 17.38
N LEU A 378 -5.31 7.26 17.21
CA LEU A 378 -6.03 5.99 17.16
C LEU A 378 -6.30 5.45 18.57
N VAL A 379 -5.30 5.49 19.43
CA VAL A 379 -5.41 5.08 20.84
C VAL A 379 -4.87 6.21 21.70
N ASP A 380 -5.65 6.66 22.68
CA ASP A 380 -5.28 7.70 23.62
C ASP A 380 -5.20 7.12 25.03
N LYS A 381 -4.01 7.10 25.62
CA LYS A 381 -3.75 6.55 26.96
C LYS A 381 -4.44 5.18 27.15
N GLY A 382 -4.18 4.28 26.19
CA GLY A 382 -4.68 2.92 26.17
C GLY A 382 -6.12 2.75 25.69
N ILE A 383 -6.89 3.83 25.47
CA ILE A 383 -8.30 3.79 25.06
C ILE A 383 -8.38 3.94 23.54
N LEU A 384 -9.00 2.98 22.86
CA LEU A 384 -9.27 3.04 21.42
C LEU A 384 -10.25 4.18 21.12
N ARG A 385 -9.81 5.15 20.28
CA ARG A 385 -10.61 6.32 19.89
C ARG A 385 -11.25 6.15 18.51
N GLN A 386 -10.48 5.69 17.54
CA GLN A 386 -10.92 5.52 16.17
C GLN A 386 -10.05 4.49 15.45
N MET A 387 -10.50 4.07 14.28
CA MET A 387 -9.85 3.07 13.44
C MET A 387 -9.61 3.62 12.05
N LEU A 388 -8.69 3.02 11.32
CA LEU A 388 -8.36 3.38 9.94
C LEU A 388 -9.31 2.64 8.98
N ASN A 389 -9.81 3.34 7.95
CA ASN A 389 -10.57 2.72 6.86
C ASN A 389 -10.41 3.48 5.53
N GLY A 390 -10.84 2.83 4.46
CA GLY A 390 -11.14 3.46 3.18
C GLY A 390 -12.58 3.97 3.09
N ARG A 391 -13.16 3.95 1.89
CA ARG A 391 -14.51 4.46 1.62
C ARG A 391 -15.64 3.47 1.91
N VAL A 392 -15.32 2.24 2.28
CA VAL A 392 -16.31 1.25 2.75
C VAL A 392 -16.56 1.48 4.23
N PRO A 393 -17.74 1.94 4.63
CA PRO A 393 -18.04 2.22 6.04
C PRO A 393 -18.26 0.92 6.81
N SER A 394 -17.95 0.96 8.11
CA SER A 394 -18.30 -0.06 9.08
C SER A 394 -19.24 0.51 10.16
N LEU A 395 -19.74 -0.32 11.06
CA LEU A 395 -20.76 0.09 12.06
C LEU A 395 -20.34 1.28 12.92
N LYS A 396 -19.06 1.42 13.24
CA LYS A 396 -18.54 2.49 14.10
C LYS A 396 -17.62 3.49 13.38
N THR A 397 -17.14 3.13 12.17
CA THR A 397 -16.30 4.00 11.36
C THR A 397 -17.01 4.25 10.02
N GLN A 398 -17.89 5.27 10.03
CA GLN A 398 -18.82 5.53 8.92
C GLN A 398 -18.26 6.46 7.84
N HIS A 399 -17.14 7.15 8.10
CA HIS A 399 -16.47 8.05 7.17
C HIS A 399 -15.10 7.51 6.82
N SER A 400 -14.66 7.76 5.58
CA SER A 400 -13.29 7.42 5.20
C SER A 400 -12.29 8.24 6.03
N THR A 401 -11.25 7.57 6.52
CA THR A 401 -10.12 8.22 7.18
C THR A 401 -8.99 8.56 6.20
N GLY A 402 -9.21 8.33 4.90
CA GLY A 402 -8.19 8.54 3.88
C GLY A 402 -7.00 7.58 4.03
N SER A 403 -7.29 6.31 4.35
CA SER A 403 -6.25 5.33 4.69
C SER A 403 -6.13 4.19 3.66
N SER A 404 -6.67 4.36 2.48
CA SER A 404 -6.46 3.42 1.36
C SER A 404 -5.10 3.68 0.70
N ARG A 405 -4.22 2.67 0.66
CA ARG A 405 -2.88 2.79 0.08
C ARG A 405 -2.71 1.85 -1.09
N PHE A 406 -2.10 2.34 -2.17
CA PHE A 406 -1.71 1.48 -3.29
C PHE A 406 -0.65 0.48 -2.85
N VAL A 407 -0.83 -0.75 -3.25
CA VAL A 407 0.14 -1.84 -3.09
C VAL A 407 0.29 -2.57 -4.41
N MET A 408 1.51 -3.01 -4.69
CA MET A 408 1.78 -3.91 -5.79
C MET A 408 1.85 -5.34 -5.25
N THR A 409 0.99 -6.22 -5.78
CA THR A 409 0.95 -7.63 -5.39
C THR A 409 1.22 -8.48 -6.64
N GLY A 410 2.45 -8.98 -6.75
CA GLY A 410 2.91 -9.57 -8.00
C GLY A 410 2.94 -8.54 -9.13
N SER A 411 2.16 -8.75 -10.18
CA SER A 411 1.98 -7.80 -11.30
C SER A 411 0.72 -6.93 -11.17
N ASP A 412 0.12 -6.81 -9.99
CA ASP A 412 -1.18 -6.18 -9.80
C ASP A 412 -1.08 -4.90 -8.99
N ILE A 413 -1.77 -3.84 -9.43
CA ILE A 413 -2.00 -2.65 -8.62
C ILE A 413 -3.37 -2.75 -7.99
N VAL A 414 -3.39 -2.88 -6.68
CA VAL A 414 -4.59 -2.85 -5.84
C VAL A 414 -4.41 -1.82 -4.73
N TYR A 415 -5.42 -1.60 -3.93
CA TYR A 415 -5.26 -0.82 -2.70
C TYR A 415 -5.86 -1.56 -1.50
N THR A 416 -5.36 -1.26 -0.35
CA THR A 416 -5.82 -1.80 0.93
C THR A 416 -5.74 -0.72 2.00
N THR A 417 -6.48 -0.90 3.08
CA THR A 417 -6.35 -0.02 4.24
C THR A 417 -4.99 -0.24 4.88
N ALA A 418 -4.21 0.83 4.98
CA ALA A 418 -2.90 0.83 5.62
C ALA A 418 -2.60 2.20 6.25
N PRO A 419 -1.79 2.25 7.31
CA PRO A 419 -1.46 3.49 7.98
C PRO A 419 -0.45 4.34 7.18
N GLY A 420 -0.27 5.56 7.61
CA GLY A 420 0.94 6.32 7.39
C GLY A 420 2.07 5.85 8.30
N THR A 421 2.72 6.77 9.00
CA THR A 421 3.69 6.45 10.06
C THR A 421 2.98 6.27 11.38
N ILE A 422 3.11 5.10 11.99
CA ILE A 422 2.60 4.85 13.35
C ILE A 422 3.66 5.25 14.36
N HIS A 423 3.26 6.05 15.34
CA HIS A 423 4.06 6.47 16.48
C HIS A 423 3.36 6.02 17.77
N ILE A 424 4.14 5.44 18.68
CA ILE A 424 3.65 4.89 19.96
C ILE A 424 4.42 5.50 21.11
#